data_5a91ea8f93cb53ac7205eac6e8e12b20
#
_entry.id   5a91ea8f93cb53ac7205eac6e8e12b20
#
_cell.length_a   1.000
_cell.length_b   1.000
_cell.length_c   1.000
_cell.angle_alpha   90.00
_cell.angle_beta   90.00
_cell.angle_gamma   90.00
#
_symmetry.space_group_name_H-M   'P 1'
#
loop_
_entity.id
_entity.type
_entity.pdbx_description
1 polymer ?
#
loop_
_entity_poly.entity_id
_entity_poly.type
_entity_poly.pdbx_seq_one_letter_code
_entity_poly.pdbx_strand_id
1 'polypeptide(L)'
;VATSFLSRRPDSGLGNIRASPADPSRNIDWVLLLAQLALTVIGCFIVFSASRTRVFDDPYAFVTRQVIFALVATAVMAIVMAVDYEWWKEKAAFLYGLTIVVLLLLFLLGVAGGEDRISFDLGPFNVQPAELAKFTTLIMLASYLAEERSEEVSYARFLGGLMIVGFPAVLVIVQPDLGSASVIVSIAMGVLLVAGAKARYIGMITLLSLATVGAAFVGRLVNDYQAARIRALLNPGAATDDQTYQAENAMRAIGTGGVWGKGWLQGPLTNGRDIPVMWADFPFAAVGEQFGLVGCGVILFLLGVVLLRTWRIAHLSRDLLGTYICAGVFTMTLWQAFQNVGMTLRLLPVTGLPLPFISYGGSGLIVYFAMFGLVQSVHMRRMR
;
A
#
# COMPACT_ATOMS: atom_id res chain seq x y z
N VAL A 1 -46.22 -14.07 -44.74
CA VAL A 1 -44.78 -14.40 -44.84
C VAL A 1 -44.14 -13.40 -45.80
N ALA A 2 -44.06 -12.10 -45.46
CA ALA A 2 -43.37 -11.12 -46.31
C ALA A 2 -43.08 -9.79 -45.59
N THR A 3 -42.62 -9.80 -44.34
CA THR A 3 -42.31 -8.54 -43.63
C THR A 3 -41.01 -8.55 -42.83
N SER A 4 -40.09 -9.52 -43.05
CA SER A 4 -38.85 -9.60 -42.27
C SER A 4 -37.59 -9.12 -43.00
N PHE A 5 -37.67 -8.58 -44.21
CA PHE A 5 -36.50 -8.17 -45.02
C PHE A 5 -36.16 -6.68 -44.97
N LEU A 6 -36.97 -5.83 -44.33
CA LEU A 6 -36.75 -4.37 -44.31
C LEU A 6 -36.18 -3.79 -43.03
N SER A 7 -35.78 -4.63 -42.08
CA SER A 7 -35.22 -4.13 -40.80
C SER A 7 -33.69 -4.21 -40.66
N ARG A 8 -32.94 -4.71 -41.66
CA ARG A 8 -31.51 -4.56 -41.69
C ARG A 8 -31.16 -3.25 -42.38
N ARG A 9 -31.06 -2.16 -41.60
CA ARG A 9 -30.27 -1.00 -42.03
C ARG A 9 -28.84 -1.49 -42.25
N PRO A 10 -28.21 -1.20 -43.42
CA PRO A 10 -26.80 -1.51 -43.60
C PRO A 10 -26.05 -0.73 -42.55
N ASP A 11 -25.26 -1.45 -41.74
CA ASP A 11 -24.27 -0.83 -40.87
C ASP A 11 -23.33 -0.06 -41.78
N SER A 12 -23.56 1.27 -41.87
CA SER A 12 -22.62 2.17 -42.52
C SER A 12 -21.35 2.09 -41.72
N GLY A 13 -20.25 1.60 -42.26
CA GLY A 13 -18.94 1.38 -41.65
C GLY A 13 -18.26 2.64 -41.04
N LEU A 14 -18.99 3.73 -40.86
CA LEU A 14 -18.66 4.97 -40.16
C LEU A 14 -19.66 5.25 -39.03
N GLY A 15 -20.54 4.28 -38.70
CA GLY A 15 -21.58 4.44 -37.72
C GLY A 15 -21.17 4.01 -36.33
N ASN A 16 -21.47 4.85 -35.40
CA ASN A 16 -21.46 4.65 -33.94
C ASN A 16 -20.10 4.75 -33.23
N ILE A 17 -19.47 5.87 -33.35
CA ILE A 17 -18.60 6.47 -32.31
C ILE A 17 -19.43 6.82 -31.04
N ARG A 18 -20.63 6.32 -30.87
CA ARG A 18 -21.34 6.31 -29.57
C ARG A 18 -20.87 5.10 -28.81
N ALA A 19 -19.77 5.29 -28.09
CA ALA A 19 -19.28 4.29 -27.14
C ALA A 19 -20.46 3.78 -26.31
N SER A 20 -20.66 2.46 -26.30
CA SER A 20 -21.71 1.80 -25.50
C SER A 20 -21.58 2.24 -24.03
N PRO A 21 -22.69 2.34 -23.26
CA PRO A 21 -22.61 2.53 -21.82
C PRO A 21 -21.75 1.45 -21.12
N ALA A 22 -21.58 0.29 -21.74
CA ALA A 22 -20.72 -0.79 -21.28
C ALA A 22 -19.23 -0.61 -21.67
N ASP A 23 -18.89 0.50 -22.38
CA ASP A 23 -17.48 0.77 -22.73
C ASP A 23 -16.69 1.12 -21.45
N PRO A 24 -15.64 0.33 -21.12
CA PRO A 24 -14.85 0.55 -19.92
C PRO A 24 -14.29 1.97 -19.79
N SER A 25 -13.86 2.58 -20.89
CA SER A 25 -13.23 3.91 -20.88
C SER A 25 -14.14 5.02 -20.33
N ARG A 26 -15.46 4.84 -20.35
CA ARG A 26 -16.45 5.81 -19.83
C ARG A 26 -16.72 5.68 -18.33
N ASN A 27 -16.35 4.56 -17.74
CA ASN A 27 -16.68 4.21 -16.37
C ASN A 27 -15.51 4.37 -15.40
N ILE A 28 -14.65 5.38 -15.62
CA ILE A 28 -13.56 5.70 -14.68
C ILE A 28 -14.15 6.38 -13.45
N ASP A 29 -13.69 5.96 -12.26
CA ASP A 29 -13.97 6.67 -11.01
C ASP A 29 -13.04 7.87 -10.85
N TRP A 30 -13.50 9.01 -11.36
CA TRP A 30 -12.73 10.26 -11.33
C TRP A 30 -12.49 10.78 -9.91
N VAL A 31 -13.41 10.52 -8.97
CA VAL A 31 -13.24 10.97 -7.58
C VAL A 31 -12.08 10.23 -6.93
N LEU A 32 -12.01 8.91 -7.14
CA LEU A 32 -10.89 8.08 -6.66
C LEU A 32 -9.56 8.56 -7.27
N LEU A 33 -9.53 8.73 -8.60
CA LEU A 33 -8.34 9.17 -9.33
C LEU A 33 -7.85 10.54 -8.85
N LEU A 34 -8.74 11.51 -8.75
CA LEU A 34 -8.39 12.87 -8.33
C LEU A 34 -7.92 12.92 -6.87
N ALA A 35 -8.52 12.14 -5.98
CA ALA A 35 -8.09 12.06 -4.58
C ALA A 35 -6.66 11.48 -4.46
N GLN A 36 -6.33 10.45 -5.24
CA GLN A 36 -4.98 9.86 -5.27
C GLN A 36 -3.95 10.86 -5.83
N LEU A 37 -4.27 11.52 -6.94
CA LEU A 37 -3.39 12.52 -7.53
C LEU A 37 -3.18 13.70 -6.59
N ALA A 38 -4.23 14.17 -5.92
CA ALA A 38 -4.14 15.25 -4.94
C ALA A 38 -3.21 14.87 -3.77
N LEU A 39 -3.36 13.66 -3.20
CA LEU A 39 -2.46 13.14 -2.16
C LEU A 39 -1.01 13.06 -2.65
N THR A 40 -0.79 12.61 -3.89
CA THR A 40 0.55 12.49 -4.47
C THR A 40 1.19 13.86 -4.70
N VAL A 41 0.42 14.84 -5.16
CA VAL A 41 0.89 16.22 -5.31
C VAL A 41 1.25 16.82 -3.94
N ILE A 42 0.38 16.66 -2.94
CA ILE A 42 0.69 17.06 -1.55
C ILE A 42 1.97 16.36 -1.07
N GLY A 43 2.11 15.06 -1.35
CA GLY A 43 3.30 14.28 -1.03
C GLY A 43 4.57 14.87 -1.63
N CYS A 44 4.56 15.28 -2.90
CA CYS A 44 5.72 15.94 -3.54
C CYS A 44 6.11 17.24 -2.82
N PHE A 45 5.14 18.07 -2.40
CA PHE A 45 5.42 19.29 -1.64
C PHE A 45 6.01 18.97 -0.25
N ILE A 46 5.49 17.94 0.43
CA ILE A 46 5.99 17.52 1.75
C ILE A 46 7.37 16.90 1.65
N VAL A 47 7.62 16.05 0.65
CA VAL A 47 8.95 15.48 0.39
C VAL A 47 9.96 16.58 0.15
N PHE A 48 9.64 17.58 -0.68
CA PHE A 48 10.51 18.73 -0.89
C PHE A 48 10.80 19.46 0.41
N SER A 49 9.77 19.80 1.17
CA SER A 49 9.92 20.54 2.42
C SER A 49 10.78 19.79 3.45
N ALA A 50 10.56 18.46 3.60
CA ALA A 50 11.25 17.65 4.59
C ALA A 50 12.67 17.24 4.19
N SER A 51 13.03 17.30 2.89
CA SER A 51 14.33 16.82 2.38
C SER A 51 15.31 17.94 1.98
N ARG A 52 14.82 19.14 1.65
CA ARG A 52 15.63 20.23 1.05
C ARG A 52 16.87 20.63 1.86
N THR A 53 16.80 20.55 3.19
CA THR A 53 17.90 20.93 4.09
C THR A 53 18.90 19.80 4.34
N ARG A 54 18.66 18.61 3.77
CA ARG A 54 19.44 17.39 4.02
C ARG A 54 20.52 17.15 2.98
N VAL A 55 20.32 17.62 1.76
CA VAL A 55 21.27 17.49 0.66
C VAL A 55 21.79 18.88 0.33
N PHE A 56 23.05 19.15 0.70
CA PHE A 56 23.64 20.47 0.53
C PHE A 56 23.87 20.85 -0.92
N ASP A 57 24.18 19.86 -1.78
CA ASP A 57 24.53 20.10 -3.17
C ASP A 57 23.30 20.22 -4.10
N ASP A 58 22.19 19.57 -3.75
CA ASP A 58 20.96 19.60 -4.55
C ASP A 58 19.69 19.48 -3.68
N PRO A 59 19.07 20.61 -3.29
CA PRO A 59 17.81 20.61 -2.53
C PRO A 59 16.63 19.95 -3.24
N TYR A 60 16.70 19.80 -4.55
CA TYR A 60 15.61 19.25 -5.38
C TYR A 60 15.78 17.74 -5.65
N ALA A 61 16.89 17.10 -5.26
CA ALA A 61 17.19 15.71 -5.60
C ALA A 61 16.06 14.73 -5.26
N PHE A 62 15.50 14.81 -4.05
CA PHE A 62 14.43 13.92 -3.61
C PHE A 62 13.09 14.23 -4.30
N VAL A 63 12.69 15.50 -4.41
CA VAL A 63 11.42 15.85 -5.05
C VAL A 63 11.44 15.54 -6.55
N THR A 64 12.56 15.75 -7.24
CA THR A 64 12.70 15.38 -8.66
C THR A 64 12.49 13.89 -8.85
N ARG A 65 13.13 13.06 -8.02
CA ARG A 65 12.91 11.59 -8.05
C ARG A 65 11.46 11.23 -7.72
N GLN A 66 10.86 11.86 -6.71
CA GLN A 66 9.46 11.62 -6.33
C GLN A 66 8.50 11.96 -7.48
N VAL A 67 8.69 13.07 -8.18
CA VAL A 67 7.89 13.46 -9.35
C VAL A 67 8.04 12.43 -10.48
N ILE A 68 9.27 11.99 -10.76
CA ILE A 68 9.51 10.94 -11.77
C ILE A 68 8.78 9.65 -11.38
N PHE A 69 8.89 9.21 -10.12
CA PHE A 69 8.18 8.04 -9.62
C PHE A 69 6.66 8.20 -9.71
N ALA A 70 6.12 9.39 -9.41
CA ALA A 70 4.69 9.67 -9.52
C ALA A 70 4.19 9.59 -10.98
N LEU A 71 4.98 10.11 -11.94
CA LEU A 71 4.65 10.01 -13.36
C LEU A 71 4.69 8.54 -13.84
N VAL A 72 5.74 7.79 -13.48
CA VAL A 72 5.85 6.36 -13.80
C VAL A 72 4.72 5.57 -13.15
N ALA A 73 4.41 5.83 -11.88
CA ALA A 73 3.32 5.18 -11.16
C ALA A 73 1.96 5.46 -11.82
N THR A 74 1.70 6.70 -12.24
CA THR A 74 0.49 7.07 -12.97
C THR A 74 0.40 6.35 -14.33
N ALA A 75 1.51 6.24 -15.06
CA ALA A 75 1.56 5.49 -16.31
C ALA A 75 1.31 3.98 -16.08
N VAL A 76 1.92 3.38 -15.06
CA VAL A 76 1.68 1.98 -14.66
C VAL A 76 0.21 1.78 -14.29
N MET A 77 -0.39 2.68 -13.51
CA MET A 77 -1.81 2.63 -13.19
C MET A 77 -2.68 2.64 -14.45
N ALA A 78 -2.39 3.52 -15.41
CA ALA A 78 -3.13 3.58 -16.67
C ALA A 78 -3.02 2.28 -17.48
N ILE A 79 -1.84 1.66 -17.51
CA ILE A 79 -1.62 0.35 -18.17
C ILE A 79 -2.44 -0.74 -17.45
N VAL A 80 -2.32 -0.85 -16.12
CA VAL A 80 -3.03 -1.87 -15.34
C VAL A 80 -4.55 -1.69 -15.44
N MET A 81 -5.05 -0.46 -15.43
CA MET A 81 -6.46 -0.12 -15.59
C MET A 81 -6.99 -0.52 -16.98
N ALA A 82 -6.19 -0.37 -18.03
CA ALA A 82 -6.54 -0.74 -19.39
C ALA A 82 -6.68 -2.25 -19.57
N VAL A 83 -5.87 -3.04 -18.86
CA VAL A 83 -5.92 -4.51 -18.87
C VAL A 83 -7.08 -5.01 -18.04
N ASP A 84 -7.75 -6.07 -18.50
CA ASP A 84 -8.83 -6.71 -17.75
C ASP A 84 -8.28 -7.37 -16.48
N TYR A 85 -8.95 -7.17 -15.33
CA TYR A 85 -8.53 -7.79 -14.08
C TYR A 85 -8.62 -9.33 -14.12
N GLU A 86 -9.42 -9.92 -15.00
CA GLU A 86 -9.46 -11.37 -15.25
C GLU A 86 -8.15 -11.89 -15.85
N TRP A 87 -7.46 -11.11 -16.69
CA TRP A 87 -6.15 -11.46 -17.21
C TRP A 87 -5.11 -11.62 -16.08
N TRP A 88 -5.19 -10.76 -15.07
CA TRP A 88 -4.30 -10.85 -13.91
C TRP A 88 -4.56 -12.12 -13.10
N LYS A 89 -5.83 -12.59 -13.03
CA LYS A 89 -6.18 -13.88 -12.44
C LYS A 89 -5.48 -15.03 -13.15
N GLU A 90 -5.50 -15.06 -14.49
CA GLU A 90 -4.85 -16.11 -15.28
C GLU A 90 -3.33 -16.17 -15.05
N LYS A 91 -2.70 -15.03 -14.79
CA LYS A 91 -1.25 -14.92 -14.56
C LYS A 91 -0.87 -14.93 -13.07
N ALA A 92 -1.84 -15.01 -12.16
CA ALA A 92 -1.63 -14.89 -10.72
C ALA A 92 -0.58 -15.87 -10.18
N ALA A 93 -0.69 -17.15 -10.51
CA ALA A 93 0.22 -18.18 -10.05
C ALA A 93 1.65 -17.98 -10.58
N PHE A 94 1.80 -17.56 -11.85
CA PHE A 94 3.09 -17.27 -12.44
C PHE A 94 3.75 -16.05 -11.78
N LEU A 95 3.01 -14.93 -11.64
CA LEU A 95 3.52 -13.71 -11.01
C LEU A 95 3.88 -13.93 -9.54
N TYR A 96 3.05 -14.68 -8.82
CA TYR A 96 3.30 -15.05 -7.45
C TYR A 96 4.58 -15.91 -7.33
N GLY A 97 4.70 -16.96 -8.14
CA GLY A 97 5.90 -17.81 -8.16
C GLY A 97 7.17 -17.03 -8.49
N LEU A 98 7.12 -16.13 -9.48
CA LEU A 98 8.23 -15.25 -9.83
C LEU A 98 8.61 -14.36 -8.64
N THR A 99 7.63 -13.78 -7.95
CA THR A 99 7.90 -12.93 -6.77
C THR A 99 8.55 -13.71 -5.65
N ILE A 100 8.10 -14.95 -5.40
CA ILE A 100 8.74 -15.83 -4.41
C ILE A 100 10.21 -16.11 -4.77
N VAL A 101 10.50 -16.38 -6.05
CA VAL A 101 11.89 -16.57 -6.50
C VAL A 101 12.73 -15.33 -6.27
N VAL A 102 12.19 -14.14 -6.56
CA VAL A 102 12.90 -12.86 -6.33
C VAL A 102 13.14 -12.60 -4.84
N LEU A 103 12.15 -12.90 -3.97
CA LEU A 103 12.32 -12.81 -2.52
C LEU A 103 13.39 -13.79 -2.01
N LEU A 104 13.39 -15.03 -2.48
CA LEU A 104 14.40 -16.03 -2.11
C LEU A 104 15.79 -15.61 -2.61
N LEU A 105 15.90 -15.09 -3.83
CA LEU A 105 17.16 -14.59 -4.37
C LEU A 105 17.72 -13.46 -3.51
N LEU A 106 16.89 -12.47 -3.13
CA LEU A 106 17.29 -11.38 -2.27
C LEU A 106 17.77 -11.88 -0.90
N PHE A 107 17.04 -12.83 -0.31
CA PHE A 107 17.42 -13.47 0.96
C PHE A 107 18.79 -14.16 0.85
N LEU A 108 18.99 -14.98 -0.18
CA LEU A 108 20.27 -15.68 -0.39
C LEU A 108 21.43 -14.72 -0.62
N LEU A 109 21.22 -13.63 -1.35
CA LEU A 109 22.24 -12.59 -1.56
C LEU A 109 22.55 -11.82 -0.28
N GLY A 110 21.56 -11.59 0.58
CA GLY A 110 21.76 -11.02 1.91
C GLY A 110 22.63 -11.92 2.79
N VAL A 111 22.26 -13.20 2.90
CA VAL A 111 23.03 -14.19 3.67
C VAL A 111 24.47 -14.34 3.13
N ALA A 112 24.65 -14.38 1.82
CA ALA A 112 25.98 -14.50 1.20
C ALA A 112 26.84 -13.24 1.40
N GLY A 113 26.20 -12.06 1.48
CA GLY A 113 26.90 -10.78 1.70
C GLY A 113 27.11 -10.42 3.18
N GLY A 114 26.54 -11.20 4.09
CA GLY A 114 26.59 -10.89 5.54
C GLY A 114 25.81 -9.62 5.93
N GLU A 115 24.86 -9.20 5.11
CA GLU A 115 24.08 -7.98 5.29
C GLU A 115 22.56 -8.29 5.21
N ASP A 116 21.77 -7.57 5.99
CA ASP A 116 20.31 -7.61 5.90
C ASP A 116 19.84 -6.80 4.68
N ARG A 117 19.70 -7.46 3.53
CA ARG A 117 19.24 -6.82 2.30
C ARG A 117 17.73 -6.91 2.18
N ILE A 118 17.08 -5.76 2.08
CA ILE A 118 15.62 -5.64 1.88
C ILE A 118 15.25 -5.15 0.48
N SER A 119 16.24 -4.74 -0.32
CA SER A 119 16.02 -4.15 -1.64
C SER A 119 17.20 -4.37 -2.58
N PHE A 120 16.93 -4.27 -3.87
CA PHE A 120 17.94 -4.21 -4.93
C PHE A 120 18.23 -2.76 -5.29
N ASP A 121 19.49 -2.35 -5.14
CA ASP A 121 19.96 -1.05 -5.60
C ASP A 121 20.29 -1.11 -7.11
N LEU A 122 19.44 -0.45 -7.90
CA LEU A 122 19.63 -0.30 -9.35
C LEU A 122 20.02 1.15 -9.70
N GLY A 123 20.94 1.72 -8.93
CA GLY A 123 21.39 3.10 -9.07
C GLY A 123 20.35 4.11 -8.58
N PRO A 124 19.66 4.85 -9.46
CA PRO A 124 18.64 5.82 -9.02
C PRO A 124 17.36 5.18 -8.50
N PHE A 125 17.16 3.87 -8.76
CA PHE A 125 15.97 3.12 -8.40
C PHE A 125 16.30 2.08 -7.33
N ASN A 126 15.54 2.11 -6.25
CA ASN A 126 15.59 1.08 -5.22
C ASN A 126 14.32 0.23 -5.32
N VAL A 127 14.48 -1.04 -5.72
CA VAL A 127 13.35 -1.97 -5.91
C VAL A 127 13.27 -2.89 -4.70
N GLN A 128 12.16 -2.79 -3.97
CA GLN A 128 11.88 -3.63 -2.81
C GLN A 128 10.92 -4.77 -3.21
N PRO A 129 11.39 -6.04 -3.24
CA PRO A 129 10.54 -7.17 -3.63
C PRO A 129 9.33 -7.39 -2.74
N ALA A 130 9.40 -6.99 -1.46
CA ALA A 130 8.26 -7.04 -0.54
C ALA A 130 7.07 -6.19 -1.03
N GLU A 131 7.31 -5.08 -1.76
CA GLU A 131 6.24 -4.31 -2.37
C GLU A 131 5.53 -5.12 -3.48
N LEU A 132 6.29 -5.79 -4.35
CA LEU A 132 5.73 -6.68 -5.37
C LEU A 132 4.99 -7.87 -4.74
N ALA A 133 5.47 -8.38 -3.60
CA ALA A 133 4.82 -9.47 -2.89
C ALA A 133 3.41 -9.10 -2.42
N LYS A 134 3.18 -7.87 -1.98
CA LYS A 134 1.83 -7.39 -1.61
C LYS A 134 0.87 -7.47 -2.80
N PHE A 135 1.30 -7.01 -3.98
CA PHE A 135 0.51 -7.04 -5.21
C PHE A 135 0.20 -8.46 -5.68
N THR A 136 1.22 -9.31 -5.77
CA THR A 136 1.05 -10.67 -6.30
C THR A 136 0.33 -11.59 -5.32
N THR A 137 0.53 -11.44 -4.01
CA THR A 137 -0.20 -12.16 -2.98
C THR A 137 -1.68 -11.78 -2.98
N LEU A 138 -2.01 -10.49 -3.15
CA LEU A 138 -3.39 -10.04 -3.26
C LEU A 138 -4.09 -10.74 -4.43
N ILE A 139 -3.50 -10.69 -5.64
CA ILE A 139 -4.12 -11.28 -6.84
C ILE A 139 -4.23 -12.79 -6.68
N MET A 140 -3.19 -13.46 -6.19
CA MET A 140 -3.19 -14.91 -6.00
C MET A 140 -4.25 -15.35 -5.00
N LEU A 141 -4.36 -14.68 -3.85
CA LEU A 141 -5.36 -14.99 -2.83
C LEU A 141 -6.78 -14.71 -3.33
N ALA A 142 -7.01 -13.56 -3.98
CA ALA A 142 -8.30 -13.20 -4.53
C ALA A 142 -8.73 -14.21 -5.60
N SER A 143 -7.81 -14.61 -6.48
CA SER A 143 -8.06 -15.62 -7.54
C SER A 143 -8.42 -16.97 -6.95
N TYR A 144 -7.64 -17.43 -5.95
CA TYR A 144 -7.84 -18.71 -5.29
C TYR A 144 -9.20 -18.80 -4.58
N LEU A 145 -9.60 -17.73 -3.88
CA LEU A 145 -10.87 -17.72 -3.16
C LEU A 145 -12.08 -17.51 -4.10
N ALA A 146 -11.90 -16.82 -5.24
CA ALA A 146 -12.97 -16.57 -6.19
C ALA A 146 -13.34 -17.79 -7.08
N GLU A 147 -12.55 -18.86 -7.07
CA GLU A 147 -12.84 -20.09 -7.83
C GLU A 147 -14.06 -20.84 -7.31
N GLU A 148 -14.31 -20.81 -6.01
CA GLU A 148 -15.44 -21.49 -5.39
C GLU A 148 -16.49 -20.48 -4.91
N ARG A 149 -17.70 -20.58 -5.44
CA ARG A 149 -18.84 -19.79 -5.01
C ARG A 149 -19.56 -20.49 -3.84
N SER A 150 -18.94 -20.52 -2.68
CA SER A 150 -19.58 -20.98 -1.45
C SER A 150 -19.89 -19.78 -0.54
N GLU A 151 -20.99 -19.85 0.20
CA GLU A 151 -21.36 -18.79 1.18
C GLU A 151 -20.33 -18.67 2.32
N GLU A 152 -19.59 -19.75 2.59
CA GLU A 152 -18.58 -19.78 3.65
C GLU A 152 -17.27 -20.38 3.15
N VAL A 153 -16.15 -19.82 3.56
CA VAL A 153 -14.82 -20.37 3.27
C VAL A 153 -14.66 -21.69 4.02
N SER A 154 -14.43 -22.79 3.28
CA SER A 154 -14.15 -24.10 3.86
C SER A 154 -12.80 -24.10 4.58
N TYR A 155 -12.60 -25.03 5.54
CA TYR A 155 -11.32 -25.14 6.26
C TYR A 155 -10.13 -25.39 5.32
N ALA A 156 -10.30 -26.22 4.31
CA ALA A 156 -9.26 -26.51 3.32
C ALA A 156 -8.89 -25.25 2.51
N ARG A 157 -9.88 -24.45 2.09
CA ARG A 157 -9.69 -23.18 1.40
C ARG A 157 -9.01 -22.14 2.31
N PHE A 158 -9.41 -22.07 3.56
CA PHE A 158 -8.74 -21.21 4.55
C PHE A 158 -7.26 -21.59 4.70
N LEU A 159 -6.95 -22.89 4.84
CA LEU A 159 -5.57 -23.37 4.97
C LEU A 159 -4.75 -23.07 3.70
N GLY A 160 -5.32 -23.29 2.51
CA GLY A 160 -4.67 -22.92 1.26
C GLY A 160 -4.40 -21.40 1.15
N GLY A 161 -5.38 -20.58 1.52
CA GLY A 161 -5.20 -19.13 1.60
C GLY A 161 -4.11 -18.72 2.61
N LEU A 162 -4.05 -19.39 3.76
CA LEU A 162 -3.02 -19.16 4.77
C LEU A 162 -1.62 -19.52 4.24
N MET A 163 -1.47 -20.57 3.44
CA MET A 163 -0.19 -20.92 2.81
C MET A 163 0.22 -19.89 1.76
N ILE A 164 -0.72 -19.42 0.93
CA ILE A 164 -0.48 -18.36 -0.08
C ILE A 164 0.03 -17.06 0.58
N VAL A 165 -0.50 -16.71 1.74
CA VAL A 165 -0.13 -15.49 2.46
C VAL A 165 1.08 -15.71 3.36
N GLY A 166 1.10 -16.84 4.07
CA GLY A 166 2.12 -17.16 5.07
C GLY A 166 3.51 -17.30 4.49
N PHE A 167 3.62 -17.90 3.29
CA PHE A 167 4.93 -18.13 2.69
C PHE A 167 5.68 -16.82 2.36
N PRO A 168 5.12 -15.85 1.61
CA PRO A 168 5.79 -14.57 1.39
C PRO A 168 5.93 -13.76 2.68
N ALA A 169 4.96 -13.82 3.60
CA ALA A 169 5.05 -13.10 4.87
C ALA A 169 6.24 -13.58 5.71
N VAL A 170 6.47 -14.89 5.81
CA VAL A 170 7.64 -15.45 6.52
C VAL A 170 8.94 -15.03 5.85
N LEU A 171 9.03 -15.09 4.51
CA LEU A 171 10.24 -14.66 3.80
C LEU A 171 10.55 -13.18 4.06
N VAL A 172 9.53 -12.34 4.09
CA VAL A 172 9.67 -10.90 4.37
C VAL A 172 10.06 -10.65 5.83
N ILE A 173 9.54 -11.44 6.78
CA ILE A 173 9.93 -11.37 8.20
C ILE A 173 11.41 -11.72 8.38
N VAL A 174 11.89 -12.75 7.69
CA VAL A 174 13.29 -13.19 7.76
C VAL A 174 14.23 -12.16 7.11
N GLN A 175 13.72 -11.30 6.20
CA GLN A 175 14.42 -10.15 5.62
C GLN A 175 14.34 -8.87 6.48
N PRO A 176 14.22 -8.95 7.76
CA PRO A 176 13.77 -8.06 8.83
C PRO A 176 12.82 -6.91 8.42
N ASP A 177 11.81 -7.17 7.59
CA ASP A 177 10.78 -6.21 7.21
C ASP A 177 9.41 -6.58 7.82
N LEU A 178 9.27 -6.37 9.12
CA LEU A 178 8.02 -6.62 9.86
C LEU A 178 6.87 -5.72 9.37
N GLY A 179 7.20 -4.53 8.90
CA GLY A 179 6.23 -3.59 8.36
C GLY A 179 5.49 -4.20 7.17
N SER A 180 6.22 -4.55 6.11
CA SER A 180 5.63 -5.14 4.90
C SER A 180 4.94 -6.48 5.16
N ALA A 181 5.48 -7.31 6.06
CA ALA A 181 4.81 -8.56 6.47
C ALA A 181 3.43 -8.28 7.10
N SER A 182 3.31 -7.29 7.97
CA SER A 182 2.04 -6.90 8.58
C SER A 182 1.00 -6.45 7.53
N VAL A 183 1.45 -5.79 6.47
CA VAL A 183 0.60 -5.39 5.34
C VAL A 183 0.09 -6.61 4.56
N ILE A 184 0.95 -7.60 4.29
CA ILE A 184 0.55 -8.85 3.63
C ILE A 184 -0.53 -9.57 4.46
N VAL A 185 -0.36 -9.63 5.78
CA VAL A 185 -1.37 -10.20 6.69
C VAL A 185 -2.67 -9.39 6.67
N SER A 186 -2.60 -8.05 6.65
CA SER A 186 -3.80 -7.20 6.60
C SER A 186 -4.60 -7.39 5.30
N ILE A 187 -3.92 -7.57 4.16
CA ILE A 187 -4.55 -7.94 2.88
C ILE A 187 -5.33 -9.23 3.04
N ALA A 188 -4.70 -10.27 3.63
CA ALA A 188 -5.35 -11.56 3.84
C ALA A 188 -6.59 -11.45 4.74
N MET A 189 -6.48 -10.71 5.83
CA MET A 189 -7.61 -10.50 6.74
C MET A 189 -8.79 -9.85 6.03
N GLY A 190 -8.55 -8.80 5.23
CA GLY A 190 -9.59 -8.13 4.47
C GLY A 190 -10.26 -9.00 3.43
N VAL A 191 -9.46 -9.72 2.64
CA VAL A 191 -9.99 -10.62 1.61
C VAL A 191 -10.79 -11.77 2.25
N LEU A 192 -10.26 -12.41 3.30
CA LEU A 192 -10.93 -13.51 4.00
C LEU A 192 -12.22 -13.06 4.71
N LEU A 193 -12.23 -11.86 5.31
CA LEU A 193 -13.45 -11.30 5.92
C LEU A 193 -14.57 -11.15 4.88
N VAL A 194 -14.26 -10.58 3.74
CA VAL A 194 -15.24 -10.37 2.65
C VAL A 194 -15.60 -11.69 1.95
N ALA A 195 -14.70 -12.68 1.94
CA ALA A 195 -14.98 -14.01 1.43
C ALA A 195 -15.86 -14.86 2.36
N GLY A 196 -16.32 -14.34 3.52
CA GLY A 196 -17.17 -15.07 4.46
C GLY A 196 -16.40 -16.04 5.36
N ALA A 197 -15.14 -15.75 5.66
CA ALA A 197 -14.37 -16.56 6.62
C ALA A 197 -14.98 -16.47 8.02
N LYS A 198 -15.12 -17.63 8.70
CA LYS A 198 -15.64 -17.68 10.07
C LYS A 198 -14.74 -16.88 11.02
N ALA A 199 -15.35 -16.20 12.00
CA ALA A 199 -14.62 -15.38 12.98
C ALA A 199 -13.44 -16.12 13.65
N ARG A 200 -13.58 -17.45 13.88
CA ARG A 200 -12.50 -18.29 14.40
C ARG A 200 -11.25 -18.31 13.53
N TYR A 201 -11.40 -18.23 12.19
CA TYR A 201 -10.27 -18.22 11.25
C TYR A 201 -9.52 -16.88 11.31
N ILE A 202 -10.26 -15.78 11.42
CA ILE A 202 -9.68 -14.45 11.64
C ILE A 202 -8.92 -14.42 12.97
N GLY A 203 -9.53 -14.96 14.05
CA GLY A 203 -8.85 -15.12 15.34
C GLY A 203 -7.58 -15.99 15.25
N MET A 204 -7.59 -17.08 14.47
CA MET A 204 -6.39 -17.90 14.24
C MET A 204 -5.28 -17.12 13.53
N ILE A 205 -5.58 -16.34 12.49
CA ILE A 205 -4.57 -15.51 11.82
C ILE A 205 -3.98 -14.49 12.79
N THR A 206 -4.81 -13.83 13.56
CA THR A 206 -4.37 -12.83 14.55
C THR A 206 -3.46 -13.49 15.61
N LEU A 207 -3.89 -14.63 16.18
CA LEU A 207 -3.08 -15.37 17.15
C LEU A 207 -1.77 -15.89 16.55
N LEU A 208 -1.81 -16.43 15.33
CA LEU A 208 -0.60 -16.91 14.64
C LEU A 208 0.37 -15.75 14.36
N SER A 209 -0.12 -14.60 13.94
CA SER A 209 0.71 -13.40 13.70
C SER A 209 1.36 -12.93 15.00
N LEU A 210 0.61 -12.85 16.10
CA LEU A 210 1.14 -12.49 17.41
C LEU A 210 2.14 -13.52 17.92
N ALA A 211 1.85 -14.81 17.74
CA ALA A 211 2.75 -15.90 18.12
C ALA A 211 4.05 -15.87 17.31
N THR A 212 3.96 -15.58 16.00
CA THR A 212 5.15 -15.45 15.13
C THR A 212 6.03 -14.28 15.57
N VAL A 213 5.45 -13.12 15.85
CA VAL A 213 6.18 -11.97 16.39
C VAL A 213 6.78 -12.31 17.76
N GLY A 214 6.02 -12.95 18.66
CA GLY A 214 6.52 -13.38 19.97
C GLY A 214 7.63 -14.41 19.87
N ALA A 215 7.49 -15.41 19.00
CA ALA A 215 8.52 -16.43 18.77
C ALA A 215 9.80 -15.83 18.16
N ALA A 216 9.67 -14.90 17.24
CA ALA A 216 10.80 -14.19 16.66
C ALA A 216 11.57 -13.39 17.75
N PHE A 217 10.85 -12.81 18.70
CA PHE A 217 11.43 -12.13 19.86
C PHE A 217 12.18 -13.07 20.80
N VAL A 218 11.53 -14.16 21.21
CA VAL A 218 12.11 -15.15 22.14
C VAL A 218 13.27 -15.89 21.49
N GLY A 219 13.16 -16.22 20.21
CA GLY A 219 14.17 -16.91 19.41
C GLY A 219 15.38 -16.05 19.03
N ARG A 220 15.40 -14.76 19.43
CA ARG A 220 16.44 -13.78 19.02
C ARG A 220 16.63 -13.69 17.50
N LEU A 221 15.57 -14.01 16.74
CA LEU A 221 15.54 -13.83 15.29
C LEU A 221 15.25 -12.37 14.90
N VAL A 222 14.86 -11.58 15.89
CA VAL A 222 14.63 -10.14 15.75
C VAL A 222 15.95 -9.44 16.06
N ASN A 223 16.44 -8.64 15.12
CA ASN A 223 17.65 -7.84 15.32
C ASN A 223 17.45 -6.87 16.49
N ASP A 224 18.56 -6.51 17.18
CA ASP A 224 18.53 -5.57 18.32
C ASP A 224 17.81 -4.27 17.97
N TYR A 225 17.91 -3.83 16.73
CA TYR A 225 17.21 -2.68 16.17
C TYR A 225 15.67 -2.81 16.20
N GLN A 226 15.12 -3.97 15.85
CA GLN A 226 13.67 -4.20 15.91
C GLN A 226 13.17 -4.39 17.36
N ALA A 227 14.00 -5.06 18.17
CA ALA A 227 13.71 -5.21 19.59
C ALA A 227 13.68 -3.83 20.30
N ALA A 228 14.58 -2.92 19.92
CA ALA A 228 14.60 -1.55 20.41
C ALA A 228 13.31 -0.80 20.09
N ARG A 229 12.72 -0.98 18.88
CA ARG A 229 11.45 -0.35 18.48
C ARG A 229 10.28 -0.69 19.40
N ILE A 230 10.18 -1.96 19.83
CA ILE A 230 9.11 -2.39 20.72
C ILE A 230 9.39 -1.96 22.16
N ARG A 231 10.66 -2.03 22.61
CA ARG A 231 11.05 -1.51 23.93
C ARG A 231 10.79 -0.01 24.05
N ALA A 232 11.06 0.76 22.99
CA ALA A 232 10.80 2.19 22.92
C ALA A 232 9.32 2.54 23.10
N LEU A 233 8.41 1.69 22.61
CA LEU A 233 6.98 1.84 22.81
C LEU A 233 6.56 1.50 24.23
N LEU A 234 7.07 0.38 24.80
CA LEU A 234 6.66 -0.13 26.11
C LEU A 234 7.27 0.63 27.28
N ASN A 235 8.48 1.15 27.12
CA ASN A 235 9.20 1.86 28.18
C ASN A 235 9.89 3.14 27.67
N PRO A 236 9.13 4.19 27.40
CA PRO A 236 9.63 5.43 26.79
C PRO A 236 10.73 6.14 27.58
N GLY A 237 10.79 5.94 28.91
CA GLY A 237 11.76 6.61 29.79
C GLY A 237 13.13 5.91 29.91
N ALA A 238 13.22 4.64 29.47
CA ALA A 238 14.45 3.84 29.58
C ALA A 238 15.20 3.70 28.24
N ALA A 239 14.59 4.13 27.13
CA ALA A 239 15.15 3.95 25.79
C ALA A 239 15.97 5.19 25.40
N THR A 240 17.28 5.03 25.35
CA THR A 240 18.24 6.01 24.79
C THR A 240 18.44 5.86 23.29
N ASP A 241 17.60 5.05 22.65
CA ASP A 241 17.74 4.66 21.25
C ASP A 241 17.25 5.76 20.29
N ASP A 242 17.97 5.94 19.17
CA ASP A 242 17.69 6.90 18.10
C ASP A 242 16.22 6.88 17.62
N GLN A 243 15.55 5.73 17.71
CA GLN A 243 14.17 5.57 17.26
C GLN A 243 13.13 6.14 18.21
N THR A 244 13.37 6.06 19.52
CA THR A 244 12.55 6.74 20.54
C THR A 244 12.66 8.24 20.32
N TYR A 245 13.88 8.73 20.10
CA TYR A 245 14.14 10.12 19.78
C TYR A 245 13.42 10.60 18.53
N GLN A 246 13.44 9.80 17.44
CA GLN A 246 12.76 10.13 16.19
C GLN A 246 11.24 10.22 16.38
N ALA A 247 10.61 9.22 17.02
CA ALA A 247 9.17 9.19 17.26
C ALA A 247 8.73 10.31 18.22
N GLU A 248 9.57 10.65 19.22
CA GLU A 248 9.29 11.75 20.13
C GLU A 248 9.33 13.11 19.42
N ASN A 249 10.33 13.34 18.59
CA ASN A 249 10.43 14.56 17.81
C ASN A 249 9.32 14.66 16.75
N ALA A 250 8.90 13.52 16.15
CA ALA A 250 7.76 13.49 15.24
C ALA A 250 6.45 13.90 15.94
N MET A 251 6.20 13.38 17.14
CA MET A 251 5.06 13.78 17.95
C MET A 251 5.14 15.25 18.39
N ARG A 252 6.32 15.73 18.80
CA ARG A 252 6.56 17.14 19.12
C ARG A 252 6.31 18.05 17.92
N ALA A 253 6.72 17.66 16.71
CA ALA A 253 6.47 18.40 15.49
C ALA A 253 4.98 18.65 15.29
N ILE A 254 4.13 17.60 15.40
CA ILE A 254 2.67 17.74 15.34
C ILE A 254 2.16 18.69 16.43
N GLY A 255 2.59 18.47 17.68
CA GLY A 255 2.14 19.27 18.83
C GLY A 255 2.47 20.75 18.71
N THR A 256 3.63 21.09 18.12
CA THR A 256 4.06 22.48 17.95
C THR A 256 3.38 23.18 16.78
N GLY A 257 2.73 22.46 15.84
CA GLY A 257 2.01 23.04 14.71
C GLY A 257 0.66 23.67 15.09
N GLY A 258 0.04 23.23 16.20
CA GLY A 258 -1.26 23.75 16.60
C GLY A 258 -2.35 23.51 15.55
N VAL A 259 -3.30 24.43 15.43
CA VAL A 259 -4.45 24.29 14.50
C VAL A 259 -4.04 24.61 13.05
N TRP A 260 -3.30 25.69 12.82
CA TRP A 260 -3.00 26.24 11.50
C TRP A 260 -1.60 25.92 10.99
N GLY A 261 -0.74 25.35 11.83
CA GLY A 261 0.67 25.12 11.51
C GLY A 261 1.55 26.36 11.63
N LYS A 262 2.85 26.14 11.47
CA LYS A 262 3.88 27.20 11.49
C LYS A 262 4.06 27.88 10.13
N GLY A 263 3.46 27.35 9.10
CA GLY A 263 3.62 27.76 7.71
C GLY A 263 4.54 26.83 6.92
N TRP A 264 4.31 26.78 5.61
CA TRP A 264 5.10 25.98 4.69
C TRP A 264 6.57 26.42 4.72
N LEU A 265 7.48 25.45 4.79
CA LEU A 265 8.93 25.64 4.93
C LEU A 265 9.39 26.32 6.23
N GLN A 266 8.51 26.56 7.20
CA GLN A 266 8.84 27.25 8.45
C GLN A 266 8.87 26.34 9.69
N GLY A 267 8.74 25.03 9.50
CA GLY A 267 8.82 24.05 10.58
C GLY A 267 10.26 23.85 11.07
N PRO A 268 10.64 24.24 12.29
CA PRO A 268 12.01 24.05 12.78
C PRO A 268 12.42 22.58 12.88
N LEU A 269 11.53 21.66 13.31
CA LEU A 269 11.83 20.23 13.37
C LEU A 269 11.86 19.59 11.98
N THR A 270 11.01 20.07 11.05
CA THR A 270 11.05 19.64 9.64
C THR A 270 12.34 20.07 8.96
N ASN A 271 12.78 21.30 9.19
CA ASN A 271 14.00 21.85 8.60
C ASN A 271 15.27 21.41 9.36
N GLY A 272 15.14 21.02 10.63
CA GLY A 272 16.21 20.52 11.48
C GLY A 272 16.65 19.11 11.06
N ARG A 273 17.66 18.56 11.72
CA ARG A 273 18.15 17.21 11.49
C ARG A 273 17.69 16.21 12.55
N ASP A 274 16.72 16.64 13.37
CA ASP A 274 16.26 15.89 14.55
C ASP A 274 15.45 14.65 14.20
N ILE A 275 14.81 14.60 13.02
CA ILE A 275 14.04 13.45 12.55
C ILE A 275 14.68 12.94 11.26
N PRO A 276 15.60 11.95 11.33
CA PRO A 276 16.14 11.31 10.13
C PRO A 276 15.01 10.71 9.26
N VAL A 277 15.20 10.74 7.95
CA VAL A 277 14.28 10.13 6.97
C VAL A 277 12.81 10.60 7.12
N MET A 278 12.59 11.82 7.60
CA MET A 278 11.24 12.38 7.82
C MET A 278 10.36 12.34 6.57
N TRP A 279 10.95 12.53 5.39
CA TRP A 279 10.25 12.52 4.11
C TRP A 279 9.69 11.15 3.70
N ALA A 280 10.22 10.05 4.25
CA ALA A 280 9.75 8.69 3.98
C ALA A 280 8.87 8.15 5.10
N ASP A 281 9.35 8.18 6.35
CA ASP A 281 8.69 7.50 7.46
C ASP A 281 7.71 8.40 8.21
N PHE A 282 7.99 9.69 8.34
CA PHE A 282 7.22 10.64 9.15
C PHE A 282 6.65 11.85 8.38
N PRO A 283 6.14 11.69 7.13
CA PRO A 283 5.60 12.83 6.39
C PRO A 283 4.39 13.44 7.09
N PHE A 284 3.61 12.65 7.85
CA PHE A 284 2.49 13.13 8.62
C PHE A 284 2.91 14.12 9.72
N ALA A 285 4.11 13.93 10.32
CA ALA A 285 4.68 14.88 11.27
C ALA A 285 5.06 16.21 10.59
N ALA A 286 5.65 16.14 9.38
CA ALA A 286 5.97 17.33 8.60
C ALA A 286 4.72 18.15 8.24
N VAL A 287 3.62 17.47 7.91
CA VAL A 287 2.31 18.11 7.68
C VAL A 287 1.80 18.74 8.97
N GLY A 288 1.83 18.00 10.08
CA GLY A 288 1.36 18.48 11.37
C GLY A 288 2.10 19.73 11.83
N GLU A 289 3.42 19.79 11.66
CA GLU A 289 4.19 20.98 12.03
C GLU A 289 3.90 22.19 11.14
N GLN A 290 3.82 21.99 9.81
CA GLN A 290 3.74 23.09 8.84
C GLN A 290 2.31 23.56 8.60
N PHE A 291 1.32 22.66 8.59
CA PHE A 291 -0.07 22.94 8.26
C PHE A 291 -1.04 22.65 9.42
N GLY A 292 -0.52 22.21 10.56
CA GLY A 292 -1.28 21.98 11.77
C GLY A 292 -2.36 20.89 11.65
N LEU A 293 -3.35 20.98 12.54
CA LEU A 293 -4.49 20.07 12.54
C LEU A 293 -5.29 20.11 11.23
N VAL A 294 -5.39 21.28 10.61
CA VAL A 294 -6.10 21.45 9.32
C VAL A 294 -5.41 20.66 8.22
N GLY A 295 -4.08 20.73 8.09
CA GLY A 295 -3.33 19.96 7.11
C GLY A 295 -3.45 18.44 7.32
N CYS A 296 -3.32 17.99 8.57
CA CYS A 296 -3.55 16.60 8.95
C CYS A 296 -4.97 16.15 8.60
N GLY A 297 -5.98 16.98 8.89
CA GLY A 297 -7.38 16.72 8.57
C GLY A 297 -7.63 16.56 7.07
N VAL A 298 -7.02 17.41 6.24
CA VAL A 298 -7.12 17.31 4.77
C VAL A 298 -6.56 15.98 4.26
N ILE A 299 -5.39 15.55 4.76
CA ILE A 299 -4.80 14.25 4.37
C ILE A 299 -5.71 13.10 4.79
N LEU A 300 -6.16 13.07 6.04
CA LEU A 300 -7.06 12.01 6.54
C LEU A 300 -8.40 12.01 5.79
N PHE A 301 -8.93 13.16 5.45
CA PHE A 301 -10.15 13.29 4.64
C PHE A 301 -9.94 12.70 3.23
N LEU A 302 -8.85 13.05 2.54
CA LEU A 302 -8.56 12.51 1.20
C LEU A 302 -8.31 10.99 1.23
N LEU A 303 -7.59 10.48 2.23
CA LEU A 303 -7.43 9.04 2.45
C LEU A 303 -8.79 8.38 2.74
N GLY A 304 -9.65 9.01 3.52
CA GLY A 304 -11.03 8.58 3.75
C GLY A 304 -11.84 8.51 2.45
N VAL A 305 -11.71 9.50 1.57
CA VAL A 305 -12.34 9.48 0.23
C VAL A 305 -11.84 8.29 -0.59
N VAL A 306 -10.53 8.04 -0.63
CA VAL A 306 -9.94 6.90 -1.34
C VAL A 306 -10.50 5.58 -0.80
N LEU A 307 -10.56 5.41 0.53
CA LEU A 307 -11.10 4.22 1.18
C LEU A 307 -12.60 4.03 0.88
N LEU A 308 -13.40 5.08 1.04
CA LEU A 308 -14.85 5.02 0.78
C LEU A 308 -15.16 4.71 -0.69
N ARG A 309 -14.38 5.29 -1.63
CA ARG A 309 -14.55 4.96 -3.07
C ARG A 309 -14.15 3.51 -3.37
N THR A 310 -13.05 3.03 -2.81
CA THR A 310 -12.62 1.63 -2.95
C THR A 310 -13.67 0.66 -2.39
N TRP A 311 -14.21 0.95 -1.21
CA TRP A 311 -15.29 0.19 -0.60
C TRP A 311 -16.56 0.18 -1.48
N ARG A 312 -16.95 1.33 -2.01
CA ARG A 312 -18.08 1.43 -2.94
C ARG A 312 -17.85 0.60 -4.20
N ILE A 313 -16.64 0.62 -4.75
CA ILE A 313 -16.31 -0.16 -5.95
C ILE A 313 -16.38 -1.66 -5.65
N ALA A 314 -15.94 -2.12 -4.47
CA ALA A 314 -16.09 -3.50 -4.03
C ALA A 314 -17.55 -3.98 -4.09
N HIS A 315 -18.49 -3.15 -3.61
CA HIS A 315 -19.94 -3.48 -3.64
C HIS A 315 -20.55 -3.41 -5.03
N LEU A 316 -19.98 -2.64 -5.94
CA LEU A 316 -20.44 -2.51 -7.32
C LEU A 316 -19.77 -3.50 -8.27
N SER A 317 -18.87 -4.34 -7.76
CA SER A 317 -18.20 -5.35 -8.55
C SER A 317 -19.19 -6.39 -9.08
N ARG A 318 -18.99 -6.83 -10.31
CA ARG A 318 -19.86 -7.84 -10.94
C ARG A 318 -19.60 -9.27 -10.44
N ASP A 319 -18.41 -9.51 -9.88
CA ASP A 319 -17.96 -10.83 -9.47
C ASP A 319 -17.15 -10.80 -8.15
N LEU A 320 -16.93 -11.99 -7.58
CA LEU A 320 -16.20 -12.16 -6.33
C LEU A 320 -14.72 -11.77 -6.46
N LEU A 321 -14.11 -12.00 -7.62
CA LEU A 321 -12.71 -11.66 -7.85
C LEU A 321 -12.47 -10.17 -7.68
N GLY A 322 -13.26 -9.34 -8.36
CA GLY A 322 -13.17 -7.88 -8.25
C GLY A 322 -13.48 -7.39 -6.85
N THR A 323 -14.47 -8.00 -6.16
CA THR A 323 -14.79 -7.69 -4.77
C THR A 323 -13.61 -7.98 -3.85
N TYR A 324 -12.94 -9.13 -4.00
CA TYR A 324 -11.78 -9.52 -3.17
C TYR A 324 -10.55 -8.66 -3.45
N ILE A 325 -10.30 -8.31 -4.72
CA ILE A 325 -9.23 -7.35 -5.07
C ILE A 325 -9.46 -6.02 -4.35
N CYS A 326 -10.66 -5.46 -4.46
CA CYS A 326 -11.00 -4.18 -3.82
C CYS A 326 -10.90 -4.27 -2.29
N ALA A 327 -11.34 -5.38 -1.68
CA ALA A 327 -11.25 -5.60 -0.24
C ALA A 327 -9.80 -5.62 0.25
N GLY A 328 -8.91 -6.31 -0.47
CA GLY A 328 -7.49 -6.36 -0.11
C GLY A 328 -6.79 -5.01 -0.28
N VAL A 329 -7.08 -4.25 -1.35
CA VAL A 329 -6.53 -2.89 -1.52
C VAL A 329 -7.06 -1.94 -0.45
N PHE A 330 -8.34 -2.06 -0.08
CA PHE A 330 -8.94 -1.29 1.00
C PHE A 330 -8.23 -1.53 2.33
N THR A 331 -8.08 -2.80 2.73
CA THR A 331 -7.46 -3.14 4.03
C THR A 331 -5.97 -2.82 4.06
N MET A 332 -5.25 -3.01 2.96
CA MET A 332 -3.86 -2.59 2.83
C MET A 332 -3.72 -1.08 3.06
N THR A 333 -4.53 -0.28 2.36
CA THR A 333 -4.47 1.18 2.45
C THR A 333 -4.83 1.66 3.85
N LEU A 334 -5.89 1.10 4.43
CA LEU A 334 -6.33 1.40 5.80
C LEU A 334 -5.23 1.05 6.82
N TRP A 335 -4.64 -0.14 6.71
CA TRP A 335 -3.61 -0.61 7.63
C TRP A 335 -2.35 0.25 7.55
N GLN A 336 -1.85 0.56 6.35
CA GLN A 336 -0.66 1.38 6.20
C GLN A 336 -0.88 2.82 6.67
N ALA A 337 -2.04 3.42 6.37
CA ALA A 337 -2.38 4.75 6.89
C ALA A 337 -2.46 4.75 8.43
N PHE A 338 -3.15 3.75 9.00
CA PHE A 338 -3.26 3.58 10.45
C PHE A 338 -1.89 3.40 11.11
N GLN A 339 -1.04 2.55 10.52
CA GLN A 339 0.30 2.27 11.05
C GLN A 339 1.21 3.49 10.99
N ASN A 340 1.23 4.23 9.86
CA ASN A 340 2.07 5.41 9.71
C ASN A 340 1.63 6.55 10.62
N VAL A 341 0.34 6.85 10.69
CA VAL A 341 -0.19 7.86 11.61
C VAL A 341 0.02 7.42 13.06
N GLY A 342 -0.26 6.16 13.36
CA GLY A 342 -0.12 5.60 14.72
C GLY A 342 1.33 5.64 15.23
N MET A 343 2.32 5.30 14.38
CA MET A 343 3.73 5.39 14.79
C MET A 343 4.19 6.84 14.96
N THR A 344 3.67 7.77 14.14
CA THR A 344 3.96 9.19 14.27
C THR A 344 3.42 9.78 15.56
N LEU A 345 2.26 9.28 16.03
CA LEU A 345 1.64 9.66 17.31
C LEU A 345 2.14 8.83 18.51
N ARG A 346 3.13 7.95 18.31
CA ARG A 346 3.65 7.01 19.33
C ARG A 346 2.59 6.05 19.91
N LEU A 347 1.53 5.77 19.17
CA LEU A 347 0.54 4.76 19.52
C LEU A 347 0.96 3.36 19.09
N LEU A 348 1.82 3.28 18.07
CA LEU A 348 2.34 2.05 17.47
C LEU A 348 3.87 2.12 17.36
N PRO A 349 4.55 0.96 17.30
CA PRO A 349 5.99 0.94 17.11
C PRO A 349 6.36 1.49 15.73
N VAL A 350 7.55 2.08 15.64
CA VAL A 350 8.07 2.60 14.36
C VAL A 350 8.40 1.42 13.45
N THR A 351 7.65 1.25 12.37
CA THR A 351 7.81 0.13 11.42
C THR A 351 8.47 0.54 10.12
N GLY A 352 8.59 1.84 9.84
CA GLY A 352 9.10 2.34 8.56
C GLY A 352 8.12 2.14 7.40
N LEU A 353 6.82 1.90 7.67
CA LEU A 353 5.81 1.81 6.62
C LEU A 353 5.48 3.20 6.07
N PRO A 354 5.52 3.39 4.75
CA PRO A 354 5.21 4.67 4.13
C PRO A 354 3.73 5.02 4.26
N LEU A 355 3.42 6.31 4.38
CA LEU A 355 2.06 6.81 4.27
C LEU A 355 1.62 6.76 2.79
N PRO A 356 0.49 6.08 2.47
CA PRO A 356 0.03 5.92 1.11
C PRO A 356 -0.01 7.22 0.30
N PHE A 357 0.55 7.21 -0.91
CA PHE A 357 0.63 8.31 -1.88
C PHE A 357 1.51 9.51 -1.47
N ILE A 358 1.84 9.68 -0.20
CA ILE A 358 2.50 10.89 0.33
C ILE A 358 3.99 10.65 0.58
N SER A 359 4.35 9.53 1.22
CA SER A 359 5.73 9.22 1.56
C SER A 359 6.62 9.12 0.33
N TYR A 360 7.89 9.49 0.51
CA TYR A 360 8.91 9.20 -0.49
C TYR A 360 9.15 7.71 -0.60
N GLY A 361 9.07 7.18 -1.84
CA GLY A 361 9.34 5.76 -2.08
C GLY A 361 8.99 5.36 -3.51
N GLY A 362 9.99 5.01 -4.32
CA GLY A 362 9.78 4.71 -5.74
C GLY A 362 8.97 3.45 -5.97
N SER A 363 9.45 2.30 -5.49
CA SER A 363 8.80 1.00 -5.70
C SER A 363 7.43 0.91 -5.02
N GLY A 364 7.31 1.43 -3.80
CA GLY A 364 6.05 1.45 -3.07
C GLY A 364 4.97 2.26 -3.79
N LEU A 365 5.29 3.47 -4.25
CA LEU A 365 4.35 4.32 -4.96
C LEU A 365 3.86 3.65 -6.27
N ILE A 366 4.78 3.05 -7.04
CA ILE A 366 4.44 2.36 -8.30
C ILE A 366 3.48 1.19 -8.02
N VAL A 367 3.77 0.37 -7.01
CA VAL A 367 2.91 -0.77 -6.64
C VAL A 367 1.55 -0.31 -6.13
N TYR A 368 1.50 0.77 -5.33
CA TYR A 368 0.26 1.37 -4.90
C TYR A 368 -0.62 1.78 -6.08
N PHE A 369 -0.06 2.53 -7.01
CA PHE A 369 -0.78 2.95 -8.21
C PHE A 369 -1.22 1.75 -9.07
N ALA A 370 -0.39 0.70 -9.19
CA ALA A 370 -0.77 -0.53 -9.88
C ALA A 370 -1.99 -1.20 -9.22
N MET A 371 -2.01 -1.31 -7.88
CA MET A 371 -3.15 -1.87 -7.15
C MET A 371 -4.43 -1.05 -7.36
N PHE A 372 -4.34 0.25 -7.36
CA PHE A 372 -5.48 1.11 -7.66
C PHE A 372 -5.87 1.09 -9.15
N GLY A 373 -4.93 0.78 -10.03
CA GLY A 373 -5.23 0.44 -11.42
C GLY A 373 -6.13 -0.79 -11.53
N LEU A 374 -5.91 -1.83 -10.70
CA LEU A 374 -6.82 -2.98 -10.60
C LEU A 374 -8.20 -2.57 -10.08
N VAL A 375 -8.28 -1.74 -9.03
CA VAL A 375 -9.57 -1.23 -8.51
C VAL A 375 -10.34 -0.47 -9.59
N GLN A 376 -9.65 0.39 -10.35
CA GLN A 376 -10.26 1.09 -11.49
C GLN A 376 -10.68 0.10 -12.60
N SER A 377 -9.88 -0.92 -12.90
CA SER A 377 -10.21 -1.97 -13.87
C SER A 377 -11.51 -2.70 -13.49
N VAL A 378 -11.70 -3.03 -12.21
CA VAL A 378 -12.94 -3.59 -11.67
C VAL A 378 -14.11 -2.62 -11.88
N HIS A 379 -13.94 -1.35 -11.50
CA HIS A 379 -15.00 -0.34 -11.64
C HIS A 379 -15.41 -0.10 -13.09
N MET A 380 -14.46 -0.03 -13.99
CA MET A 380 -14.70 0.22 -15.42
C MET A 380 -15.50 -0.90 -16.08
N ARG A 381 -15.37 -2.13 -15.59
CA ARG A 381 -16.00 -3.33 -16.19
C ARG A 381 -17.25 -3.81 -15.44
N ARG A 382 -17.73 -3.06 -14.45
CA ARG A 382 -18.92 -3.41 -13.65
C ARG A 382 -20.22 -3.56 -14.45
N MET A 383 -20.28 -2.94 -15.63
CA MET A 383 -21.47 -2.93 -16.50
C MET A 383 -21.37 -3.96 -17.65
N ARG A 384 -20.30 -4.72 -17.74
CA ARG A 384 -20.13 -5.85 -18.67
C ARG A 384 -20.68 -7.15 -18.06
#